data_8b4f3192631bc8027a81aaffe9ce3613
#
_entry.id   8b4f3192631bc8027a81aaffe9ce3613
#
_cell.length_a   1.000
_cell.length_b   1.000
_cell.length_c   1.000
_cell.angle_alpha   90.00
_cell.angle_beta   90.00
_cell.angle_gamma   90.00
#
_symmetry.space_group_name_H-M   'P 1'
#
loop_
_entity.id
_entity.type
_entity.pdbx_description
1 polymer ?
#
loop_
_entity_poly.entity_id
_entity_poly.type
_entity_poly.pdbx_seq_one_letter_code
_entity_poly.pdbx_strand_id
1 'polypeptide(L)'
;VGAPYLYKDMDHLRRATETGVFTDLFKSTRKYNFEVLTIYTAGERNIYAAKPINSADDLKGMIVRVNDSTTYLNMVKYMGGTGTAMSQSEVYTALQQGVIDAGENSELVYSDFKHYEVAKYYSYTRHIVHPDVVVASTNFLDSMSEEDRAIFDKLVMESTEYEFDTFKEAVEAGKKEAEEHGAIFVYPDTNEFREKCQPLLDSIANQSDMTKDIYNKVEALRDE
;
A
#
# COMPACT_ATOMS: atom_id res chain seq x y z
N VAL A 1 9.84 2.10 -0.80
CA VAL A 1 8.77 2.28 -1.78
C VAL A 1 7.37 2.36 -1.15
N GLY A 2 7.09 1.74 0.01
CA GLY A 2 5.79 1.76 0.69
C GLY A 2 5.63 2.88 1.74
N ALA A 3 6.15 4.07 1.49
CA ALA A 3 6.01 5.20 2.41
C ALA A 3 4.60 5.82 2.32
N PRO A 4 4.04 6.34 3.43
CA PRO A 4 2.73 6.95 3.41
C PRO A 4 2.72 8.20 2.52
N TYR A 5 1.67 8.33 1.70
CA TYR A 5 1.45 9.44 0.76
C TYR A 5 2.56 9.66 -0.29
N LEU A 6 3.45 8.68 -0.49
CA LEU A 6 4.49 8.73 -1.53
C LEU A 6 3.86 8.78 -2.93
N TYR A 7 2.81 8.00 -3.16
CA TYR A 7 2.08 7.98 -4.43
C TYR A 7 0.74 8.69 -4.28
N LYS A 8 0.27 9.27 -5.37
CA LYS A 8 -1.04 9.91 -5.48
C LYS A 8 -2.16 8.87 -5.53
N ASP A 9 -1.96 7.83 -6.35
CA ASP A 9 -2.89 6.74 -6.65
C ASP A 9 -2.13 5.54 -7.25
N MET A 10 -2.85 4.47 -7.58
CA MET A 10 -2.27 3.27 -8.21
C MET A 10 -1.65 3.56 -9.58
N ASP A 11 -2.23 4.49 -10.37
CA ASP A 11 -1.67 4.85 -11.67
C ASP A 11 -0.32 5.57 -11.53
N HIS A 12 -0.14 6.38 -10.48
CA HIS A 12 1.14 6.98 -10.17
C HIS A 12 2.19 5.93 -9.76
N LEU A 13 1.83 4.91 -8.96
CA LEU A 13 2.73 3.78 -8.66
C LEU A 13 3.12 3.02 -9.93
N ARG A 14 2.14 2.75 -10.81
CA ARG A 14 2.35 2.10 -12.11
C ARG A 14 3.36 2.88 -12.95
N ARG A 15 3.14 4.20 -13.16
CA ARG A 15 4.07 5.05 -13.91
C ARG A 15 5.47 5.03 -13.33
N ALA A 16 5.60 5.15 -12.00
CA ALA A 16 6.91 5.10 -11.34
C ALA A 16 7.63 3.75 -11.55
N THR A 17 6.87 2.65 -11.63
CA THR A 17 7.41 1.32 -11.91
C THR A 17 7.87 1.19 -13.37
N GLU A 18 7.01 1.57 -14.32
CA GLU A 18 7.25 1.45 -15.77
C GLU A 18 8.38 2.38 -16.25
N THR A 19 8.54 3.56 -15.66
CA THR A 19 9.61 4.51 -16.01
C THR A 19 10.98 4.14 -15.43
N GLY A 20 11.08 3.05 -14.66
CA GLY A 20 12.35 2.54 -14.14
C GLY A 20 12.94 3.35 -12.99
N VAL A 21 12.14 4.15 -12.29
CA VAL A 21 12.57 4.92 -11.11
C VAL A 21 13.28 4.05 -10.06
N PHE A 22 12.90 2.79 -9.95
CA PHE A 22 13.40 1.85 -8.94
C PHE A 22 14.54 0.96 -9.42
N THR A 23 15.03 1.11 -10.65
CA THR A 23 16.00 0.19 -11.27
C THR A 23 17.25 -0.02 -10.42
N ASP A 24 17.86 1.03 -9.90
CA ASP A 24 19.08 0.93 -9.09
C ASP A 24 18.80 0.30 -7.72
N LEU A 25 17.64 0.60 -7.12
CA LEU A 25 17.19 -0.04 -5.89
C LEU A 25 16.99 -1.54 -6.11
N PHE A 26 16.33 -1.95 -7.19
CA PHE A 26 16.08 -3.35 -7.52
C PHE A 26 17.38 -4.11 -7.71
N LYS A 27 18.30 -3.60 -8.52
CA LYS A 27 19.63 -4.19 -8.74
C LYS A 27 20.43 -4.29 -7.45
N SER A 28 20.28 -3.36 -6.53
CA SER A 28 21.00 -3.37 -5.25
C SER A 28 20.67 -4.56 -4.35
N THR A 29 19.54 -5.25 -4.59
CA THR A 29 19.09 -6.41 -3.82
C THR A 29 19.87 -7.68 -4.15
N ARG A 30 20.55 -7.76 -5.30
CA ARG A 30 21.36 -8.92 -5.73
C ARG A 30 22.42 -9.34 -4.70
N LYS A 31 22.98 -8.38 -3.94
CA LYS A 31 23.93 -8.67 -2.86
C LYS A 31 23.35 -9.54 -1.74
N TYR A 32 22.02 -9.72 -1.71
CA TYR A 32 21.32 -10.56 -0.73
C TYR A 32 20.80 -11.87 -1.35
N ASN A 33 21.36 -12.28 -2.52
CA ASN A 33 20.99 -13.48 -3.28
C ASN A 33 19.58 -13.49 -3.87
N PHE A 34 18.96 -12.33 -4.03
CA PHE A 34 17.72 -12.15 -4.78
C PHE A 34 17.75 -10.83 -5.56
N GLU A 35 16.92 -10.72 -6.55
CA GLU A 35 16.69 -9.49 -7.31
C GLU A 35 15.21 -9.15 -7.30
N VAL A 36 14.86 -7.91 -6.99
CA VAL A 36 13.52 -7.39 -7.24
C VAL A 36 13.38 -7.16 -8.74
N LEU A 37 12.35 -7.73 -9.34
CA LEU A 37 12.11 -7.68 -10.79
C LEU A 37 11.17 -6.54 -11.17
N THR A 38 10.10 -6.39 -10.39
CA THR A 38 9.06 -5.38 -10.61
C THR A 38 8.24 -5.15 -9.34
N ILE A 39 7.30 -4.22 -9.42
CA ILE A 39 6.30 -3.95 -8.39
C ILE A 39 4.92 -4.28 -8.97
N TYR A 40 4.15 -5.05 -8.23
CA TYR A 40 2.70 -5.18 -8.34
C TYR A 40 2.02 -4.24 -7.36
N THR A 41 0.71 -4.08 -7.45
CA THR A 41 -0.05 -3.31 -6.46
C THR A 41 -0.84 -4.22 -5.52
N ALA A 42 -0.96 -3.83 -4.25
CA ALA A 42 -1.96 -4.38 -3.33
C ALA A 42 -3.03 -3.34 -2.99
N GLY A 43 -3.19 -2.35 -3.88
CA GLY A 43 -4.23 -1.33 -3.81
C GLY A 43 -3.92 -0.13 -2.91
N GLU A 44 -4.89 0.76 -2.85
CA GLU A 44 -4.88 1.89 -1.93
C GLU A 44 -5.38 1.44 -0.56
N ARG A 45 -4.59 1.69 0.48
CA ARG A 45 -4.98 1.35 1.85
C ARG A 45 -5.74 2.49 2.49
N ASN A 46 -6.84 2.14 3.14
CA ASN A 46 -7.81 3.05 3.71
C ASN A 46 -8.24 2.55 5.09
N ILE A 47 -8.78 3.41 5.94
CA ILE A 47 -9.22 3.05 7.29
C ILE A 47 -10.68 2.61 7.27
N TYR A 48 -10.97 1.48 7.94
CA TYR A 48 -12.34 1.03 8.18
C TYR A 48 -12.61 0.82 9.68
N ALA A 49 -13.81 1.21 10.12
CA ALA A 49 -14.21 1.20 11.52
C ALA A 49 -15.73 1.08 11.69
N ALA A 50 -16.19 0.92 12.93
CA ALA A 50 -17.63 0.95 13.27
C ALA A 50 -18.25 2.36 13.14
N LYS A 51 -17.45 3.42 13.03
CA LYS A 51 -17.86 4.82 12.81
C LYS A 51 -17.06 5.44 11.65
N PRO A 52 -17.62 6.48 10.98
CA PRO A 52 -16.90 7.14 9.89
C PRO A 52 -15.67 7.89 10.41
N ILE A 53 -14.60 7.92 9.62
CA ILE A 53 -13.42 8.76 9.82
C ILE A 53 -13.47 9.87 8.77
N ASN A 54 -13.80 11.09 9.19
CA ASN A 54 -13.91 12.26 8.34
C ASN A 54 -12.71 13.21 8.46
N SER A 55 -11.96 13.09 9.56
CA SER A 55 -10.78 13.91 9.85
C SER A 55 -9.78 13.12 10.69
N ALA A 56 -8.57 13.62 10.83
CA ALA A 56 -7.57 13.04 11.71
C ALA A 56 -7.98 13.10 13.19
N ASP A 57 -8.83 14.04 13.56
CA ASP A 57 -9.35 14.16 14.93
C ASP A 57 -10.23 12.98 15.32
N ASP A 58 -10.88 12.32 14.35
CA ASP A 58 -11.70 11.13 14.59
C ASP A 58 -10.85 9.90 15.00
N LEU A 59 -9.54 9.93 14.72
CA LEU A 59 -8.61 8.87 15.13
C LEU A 59 -8.10 9.01 16.57
N LYS A 60 -8.36 10.14 17.23
CA LYS A 60 -7.89 10.35 18.60
C LYS A 60 -8.47 9.31 19.55
N GLY A 61 -7.57 8.61 20.24
CA GLY A 61 -7.92 7.56 21.20
C GLY A 61 -8.32 6.22 20.55
N MET A 62 -8.33 6.11 19.23
CA MET A 62 -8.59 4.84 18.54
C MET A 62 -7.33 3.97 18.46
N ILE A 63 -7.52 2.68 18.65
CA ILE A 63 -6.53 1.63 18.36
C ILE A 63 -6.77 1.16 16.94
N VAL A 64 -5.82 1.45 16.04
CA VAL A 64 -5.87 1.06 14.62
C VAL A 64 -4.91 -0.09 14.37
N ARG A 65 -5.43 -1.20 13.89
CA ARG A 65 -4.60 -2.33 13.48
C ARG A 65 -3.86 -2.00 12.19
N VAL A 66 -2.58 -2.32 12.19
CA VAL A 66 -1.70 -2.24 11.02
C VAL A 66 -0.92 -3.54 10.82
N ASN A 67 -0.23 -3.67 9.69
CA ASN A 67 0.79 -4.71 9.50
C ASN A 67 1.93 -4.53 10.51
N ASP A 68 2.72 -5.59 10.74
CA ASP A 68 3.95 -5.51 11.55
C ASP A 68 5.03 -4.71 10.79
N SER A 69 4.90 -3.39 10.85
CA SER A 69 5.76 -2.42 10.21
C SER A 69 5.88 -1.16 11.06
N THR A 70 7.10 -0.82 11.42
CA THR A 70 7.41 0.42 12.13
C THR A 70 6.91 1.67 11.38
N THR A 71 6.97 1.65 10.05
CA THR A 71 6.45 2.74 9.21
C THR A 71 4.94 2.91 9.40
N TYR A 72 4.17 1.81 9.43
CA TYR A 72 2.72 1.86 9.58
C TYR A 72 2.29 2.24 10.99
N LEU A 73 3.00 1.73 12.01
CA LEU A 73 2.79 2.15 13.40
C LEU A 73 3.00 3.66 13.58
N ASN A 74 4.10 4.18 13.01
CA ASN A 74 4.38 5.62 13.05
C ASN A 74 3.37 6.43 12.24
N MET A 75 2.95 5.96 11.06
CA MET A 75 1.93 6.62 10.25
C MET A 75 0.65 6.84 11.05
N VAL A 76 0.09 5.79 11.67
CA VAL A 76 -1.12 5.92 12.49
C VAL A 76 -0.91 6.91 13.64
N LYS A 77 0.27 6.90 14.27
CA LYS A 77 0.62 7.86 15.31
C LYS A 77 0.63 9.30 14.79
N TYR A 78 1.23 9.55 13.62
CA TYR A 78 1.21 10.88 12.99
C TYR A 78 -0.21 11.32 12.60
N MET A 79 -1.06 10.38 12.19
CA MET A 79 -2.47 10.63 11.90
C MET A 79 -3.31 10.91 13.15
N GLY A 80 -2.78 10.65 14.37
CA GLY A 80 -3.44 10.95 15.64
C GLY A 80 -4.02 9.75 16.38
N GLY A 81 -3.93 8.53 15.83
CA GLY A 81 -4.35 7.27 16.45
C GLY A 81 -3.23 6.55 17.18
N THR A 82 -3.54 5.36 17.67
CA THR A 82 -2.58 4.40 18.23
C THR A 82 -2.51 3.16 17.34
N GLY A 83 -1.36 2.96 16.69
CA GLY A 83 -1.13 1.77 15.84
C GLY A 83 -0.85 0.53 16.69
N THR A 84 -1.40 -0.62 16.30
CA THR A 84 -1.07 -1.94 16.86
C THR A 84 -0.83 -2.94 15.75
N ALA A 85 0.28 -3.71 15.85
CA ALA A 85 0.60 -4.75 14.89
C ALA A 85 -0.16 -6.04 15.21
N MET A 86 -0.79 -6.62 14.18
CA MET A 86 -1.57 -7.85 14.34
C MET A 86 -1.65 -8.58 12.99
N SER A 87 -1.72 -9.91 12.99
CA SER A 87 -1.91 -10.69 11.76
C SER A 87 -3.27 -10.40 11.11
N GLN A 88 -3.35 -10.49 9.78
CA GLN A 88 -4.59 -10.23 9.04
C GLN A 88 -5.73 -11.16 9.48
N SER A 89 -5.43 -12.42 9.80
CA SER A 89 -6.41 -13.42 10.22
C SER A 89 -7.09 -13.13 11.57
N GLU A 90 -6.52 -12.26 12.39
CA GLU A 90 -7.04 -11.89 13.71
C GLU A 90 -7.93 -10.66 13.69
N VAL A 91 -7.88 -9.86 12.61
CA VAL A 91 -8.49 -8.51 12.53
C VAL A 91 -10.00 -8.56 12.73
N TYR A 92 -10.70 -9.47 12.03
CA TYR A 92 -12.16 -9.60 12.14
C TYR A 92 -12.60 -9.81 13.59
N THR A 93 -11.98 -10.79 14.27
CA THR A 93 -12.30 -11.11 15.65
C THR A 93 -11.94 -9.97 16.61
N ALA A 94 -10.80 -9.30 16.39
CA ALA A 94 -10.36 -8.20 17.22
C ALA A 94 -11.31 -6.98 17.10
N LEU A 95 -11.80 -6.67 15.89
CA LEU A 95 -12.84 -5.66 15.65
C LEU A 95 -14.16 -6.06 16.34
N GLN A 96 -14.59 -7.30 16.15
CA GLN A 96 -15.84 -7.80 16.74
C GLN A 96 -15.86 -7.73 18.27
N GLN A 97 -14.71 -8.01 18.89
CA GLN A 97 -14.55 -8.00 20.35
C GLN A 97 -14.20 -6.60 20.92
N GLY A 98 -13.98 -5.61 20.06
CA GLY A 98 -13.57 -4.27 20.49
C GLY A 98 -12.14 -4.20 21.06
N VAL A 99 -11.27 -5.16 20.71
CA VAL A 99 -9.84 -5.14 21.06
C VAL A 99 -9.12 -4.05 20.26
N ILE A 100 -9.57 -3.82 19.04
CA ILE A 100 -9.18 -2.71 18.16
C ILE A 100 -10.43 -1.95 17.71
N ASP A 101 -10.28 -0.65 17.45
CA ASP A 101 -11.37 0.22 17.02
C ASP A 101 -11.47 0.30 15.50
N ALA A 102 -10.36 0.08 14.79
CA ALA A 102 -10.26 0.19 13.34
C ALA A 102 -9.19 -0.75 12.78
N GLY A 103 -9.35 -1.07 11.50
CA GLY A 103 -8.33 -1.67 10.65
C GLY A 103 -8.03 -0.78 9.45
N GLU A 104 -7.03 -1.13 8.67
CA GLU A 104 -6.68 -0.46 7.43
C GLU A 104 -6.25 -1.50 6.38
N ASN A 105 -6.74 -1.36 5.16
CA ASN A 105 -6.38 -2.18 3.99
C ASN A 105 -7.10 -1.66 2.73
N SER A 106 -6.92 -2.37 1.60
CA SER A 106 -7.66 -2.13 0.35
C SER A 106 -9.11 -2.63 0.44
N GLU A 107 -9.94 -2.18 -0.50
CA GLU A 107 -11.34 -2.60 -0.63
C GLU A 107 -11.45 -4.12 -0.85
N LEU A 108 -10.53 -4.69 -1.62
CA LEU A 108 -10.49 -6.12 -1.89
C LEU A 108 -10.32 -6.92 -0.58
N VAL A 109 -9.33 -6.57 0.24
CA VAL A 109 -9.11 -7.24 1.53
C VAL A 109 -10.26 -6.98 2.50
N TYR A 110 -10.83 -5.77 2.50
CA TYR A 110 -11.99 -5.42 3.32
C TYR A 110 -13.21 -6.31 2.98
N SER A 111 -13.43 -6.58 1.68
CA SER A 111 -14.50 -7.46 1.21
C SER A 111 -14.19 -8.93 1.46
N ASP A 112 -13.02 -9.43 1.02
CA ASP A 112 -12.65 -10.85 1.13
C ASP A 112 -12.69 -11.39 2.57
N PHE A 113 -12.24 -10.55 3.53
CA PHE A 113 -12.29 -10.89 4.96
C PHE A 113 -13.59 -10.47 5.65
N LYS A 114 -14.57 -9.97 4.90
CA LYS A 114 -15.89 -9.54 5.38
C LYS A 114 -15.82 -8.56 6.55
N HIS A 115 -14.81 -7.71 6.55
CA HIS A 115 -14.64 -6.71 7.61
C HIS A 115 -15.82 -5.73 7.67
N TYR A 116 -16.59 -5.56 6.59
CA TYR A 116 -17.81 -4.75 6.53
C TYR A 116 -18.88 -5.20 7.54
N GLU A 117 -18.88 -6.47 7.97
CA GLU A 117 -19.84 -6.96 8.98
C GLU A 117 -19.58 -6.36 10.37
N VAL A 118 -18.33 -6.06 10.69
CA VAL A 118 -17.88 -5.59 12.03
C VAL A 118 -17.37 -4.15 12.03
N ALA A 119 -17.06 -3.60 10.86
CA ALA A 119 -16.53 -2.24 10.65
C ALA A 119 -17.12 -1.67 9.35
N LYS A 120 -18.40 -1.27 9.39
CA LYS A 120 -19.18 -0.94 8.19
C LYS A 120 -18.79 0.35 7.47
N TYR A 121 -18.01 1.23 8.10
CA TYR A 121 -17.55 2.47 7.46
C TYR A 121 -16.15 2.28 6.92
N TYR A 122 -15.99 2.47 5.61
CA TYR A 122 -14.73 2.46 4.92
C TYR A 122 -14.41 3.89 4.48
N SER A 123 -13.39 4.50 5.10
CA SER A 123 -13.04 5.91 4.89
C SER A 123 -11.79 6.02 4.03
N TYR A 124 -11.92 6.64 2.86
CA TYR A 124 -10.84 6.81 1.87
C TYR A 124 -9.78 7.80 2.34
N THR A 125 -9.02 7.41 3.36
CA THR A 125 -7.87 8.18 3.84
C THR A 125 -6.67 8.14 2.88
N ARG A 126 -6.64 7.15 1.95
CA ARG A 126 -5.63 6.98 0.88
C ARG A 126 -4.19 7.14 1.36
N HIS A 127 -3.94 6.57 2.54
CA HIS A 127 -2.69 6.83 3.26
C HIS A 127 -1.48 6.06 2.70
N ILE A 128 -1.70 4.95 1.99
CA ILE A 128 -0.66 4.19 1.29
C ILE A 128 -1.24 3.60 0.00
N VAL A 129 -0.53 3.78 -1.10
CA VAL A 129 -0.62 2.88 -2.25
C VAL A 129 0.41 1.79 -2.03
N HIS A 130 -0.06 0.56 -1.80
CA HIS A 130 0.81 -0.52 -1.30
C HIS A 130 1.50 -1.25 -2.46
N PRO A 131 2.86 -1.19 -2.54
CA PRO A 131 3.61 -1.95 -3.52
C PRO A 131 3.88 -3.37 -3.01
N ASP A 132 3.57 -4.37 -3.81
CA ASP A 132 4.05 -5.73 -3.64
C ASP A 132 5.22 -6.00 -4.59
N VAL A 133 6.32 -6.54 -4.08
CA VAL A 133 7.52 -6.75 -4.88
C VAL A 133 7.60 -8.18 -5.41
N VAL A 134 7.83 -8.32 -6.71
CA VAL A 134 8.13 -9.60 -7.34
C VAL A 134 9.63 -9.83 -7.28
N VAL A 135 10.04 -10.96 -6.72
CA VAL A 135 11.46 -11.27 -6.51
C VAL A 135 11.84 -12.63 -7.14
N ALA A 136 13.07 -12.73 -7.59
CA ALA A 136 13.64 -14.00 -8.01
C ALA A 136 15.02 -14.22 -7.37
N SER A 137 15.38 -15.48 -7.14
CA SER A 137 16.73 -15.88 -6.71
C SER A 137 17.77 -15.51 -7.77
N THR A 138 18.91 -14.94 -7.36
CA THR A 138 20.01 -14.67 -8.29
C THR A 138 20.52 -15.94 -8.95
N ASN A 139 20.57 -17.08 -8.24
CA ASN A 139 20.96 -18.36 -8.83
C ASN A 139 20.05 -18.76 -9.99
N PHE A 140 18.74 -18.54 -9.87
CA PHE A 140 17.80 -18.81 -10.95
C PHE A 140 18.03 -17.88 -12.13
N LEU A 141 18.17 -16.58 -11.89
CA LEU A 141 18.38 -15.59 -12.95
C LEU A 141 19.72 -15.80 -13.68
N ASP A 142 20.78 -16.13 -12.93
CA ASP A 142 22.12 -16.33 -13.47
C ASP A 142 22.27 -17.69 -14.19
N SER A 143 21.29 -18.60 -14.04
CA SER A 143 21.25 -19.88 -14.80
C SER A 143 20.63 -19.74 -16.19
N MET A 144 19.99 -18.60 -16.50
CA MET A 144 19.39 -18.34 -17.79
C MET A 144 20.43 -17.97 -18.84
N SER A 145 20.18 -18.33 -20.10
CA SER A 145 20.88 -17.73 -21.23
C SER A 145 20.49 -16.24 -21.34
N GLU A 146 21.29 -15.44 -22.04
CA GLU A 146 20.93 -14.04 -22.32
C GLU A 146 19.60 -13.91 -23.06
N GLU A 147 19.30 -14.85 -23.98
CA GLU A 147 18.06 -14.89 -24.73
C GLU A 147 16.86 -15.20 -23.81
N ASP A 148 16.98 -16.23 -22.96
CA ASP A 148 15.93 -16.60 -22.01
C ASP A 148 15.69 -15.48 -20.99
N ARG A 149 16.76 -14.83 -20.52
CA ARG A 149 16.66 -13.71 -19.60
C ARG A 149 15.91 -12.52 -20.23
N ALA A 150 16.18 -12.21 -21.50
CA ALA A 150 15.48 -11.13 -22.20
C ALA A 150 13.98 -11.44 -22.37
N ILE A 151 13.63 -12.68 -22.67
CA ILE A 151 12.23 -13.14 -22.73
C ILE A 151 11.57 -13.05 -21.35
N PHE A 152 12.27 -13.54 -20.32
CA PHE A 152 11.77 -13.52 -18.95
C PHE A 152 11.49 -12.08 -18.47
N ASP A 153 12.43 -11.16 -18.66
CA ASP A 153 12.28 -9.76 -18.26
C ASP A 153 11.10 -9.09 -18.99
N LYS A 154 10.91 -9.38 -20.29
CA LYS A 154 9.75 -8.91 -21.05
C LYS A 154 8.44 -9.43 -20.45
N LEU A 155 8.35 -10.73 -20.16
CA LEU A 155 7.16 -11.35 -19.58
C LEU A 155 6.86 -10.83 -18.17
N VAL A 156 7.89 -10.51 -17.39
CA VAL A 156 7.71 -9.84 -16.08
C VAL A 156 7.02 -8.49 -16.26
N MET A 157 7.41 -7.67 -17.23
CA MET A 157 6.74 -6.38 -17.47
C MET A 157 5.31 -6.55 -17.98
N GLU A 158 5.07 -7.47 -18.92
CA GLU A 158 3.72 -7.79 -19.39
C GLU A 158 2.82 -8.27 -18.23
N SER A 159 3.37 -9.08 -17.31
CA SER A 159 2.63 -9.53 -16.13
C SER A 159 2.34 -8.38 -15.16
N THR A 160 3.22 -7.38 -15.09
CA THR A 160 3.02 -6.18 -14.28
C THR A 160 1.82 -5.37 -14.79
N GLU A 161 1.76 -5.11 -16.09
CA GLU A 161 0.62 -4.42 -16.71
C GLU A 161 -0.69 -5.16 -16.46
N TYR A 162 -0.69 -6.47 -16.69
CA TYR A 162 -1.86 -7.33 -16.47
C TYR A 162 -2.33 -7.32 -15.01
N GLU A 163 -1.40 -7.35 -14.06
CA GLU A 163 -1.72 -7.33 -12.64
C GLU A 163 -2.39 -6.03 -12.22
N PHE A 164 -1.86 -4.86 -12.61
CA PHE A 164 -2.49 -3.57 -12.30
C PHE A 164 -3.91 -3.47 -12.82
N ASP A 165 -4.15 -3.95 -14.06
CA ASP A 165 -5.48 -3.89 -14.67
C ASP A 165 -6.45 -4.86 -13.97
N THR A 166 -6.01 -6.10 -13.70
CA THR A 166 -6.82 -7.11 -12.99
C THR A 166 -7.11 -6.70 -11.55
N PHE A 167 -6.15 -6.08 -10.87
CA PHE A 167 -6.34 -5.61 -9.50
C PHE A 167 -7.38 -4.49 -9.41
N LYS A 168 -7.40 -3.56 -10.37
CA LYS A 168 -8.45 -2.53 -10.44
C LYS A 168 -9.85 -3.14 -10.57
N GLU A 169 -10.01 -4.14 -11.45
CA GLU A 169 -11.28 -4.84 -11.60
C GLU A 169 -11.70 -5.55 -10.30
N ALA A 170 -10.76 -6.18 -9.61
CA ALA A 170 -11.01 -6.86 -8.34
C ALA A 170 -11.40 -5.88 -7.22
N VAL A 171 -10.77 -4.71 -7.15
CA VAL A 171 -11.12 -3.64 -6.20
C VAL A 171 -12.56 -3.16 -6.42
N GLU A 172 -12.96 -2.89 -7.66
CA GLU A 172 -14.33 -2.46 -7.98
C GLU A 172 -15.36 -3.55 -7.62
N ALA A 173 -15.05 -4.82 -7.89
CA ALA A 173 -15.91 -5.94 -7.50
C ALA A 173 -16.03 -6.07 -5.98
N GLY A 174 -14.93 -6.00 -5.24
CA GLY A 174 -14.92 -6.06 -3.78
C GLY A 174 -15.66 -4.89 -3.13
N LYS A 175 -15.49 -3.67 -3.67
CA LYS A 175 -16.25 -2.50 -3.23
C LYS A 175 -17.75 -2.73 -3.39
N LYS A 176 -18.19 -3.16 -4.57
CA LYS A 176 -19.60 -3.44 -4.86
C LYS A 176 -20.17 -4.51 -3.92
N GLU A 177 -19.43 -5.60 -3.69
CA GLU A 177 -19.84 -6.63 -2.75
C GLU A 177 -20.03 -6.07 -1.34
N ALA A 178 -19.09 -5.28 -0.85
CA ALA A 178 -19.20 -4.66 0.46
C ALA A 178 -20.42 -3.70 0.55
N GLU A 179 -20.68 -2.89 -0.49
CA GLU A 179 -21.86 -2.02 -0.57
C GLU A 179 -23.17 -2.82 -0.49
N GLU A 180 -23.27 -3.92 -1.23
CA GLU A 180 -24.46 -4.81 -1.22
C GLU A 180 -24.71 -5.42 0.17
N HIS A 181 -23.67 -5.53 1.00
CA HIS A 181 -23.74 -6.00 2.39
C HIS A 181 -23.80 -4.87 3.44
N GLY A 182 -24.02 -3.62 3.00
CA GLY A 182 -24.31 -2.49 3.87
C GLY A 182 -23.08 -1.70 4.32
N ALA A 183 -21.93 -1.88 3.69
CA ALA A 183 -20.79 -1.00 3.88
C ALA A 183 -21.12 0.43 3.43
N ILE A 184 -20.58 1.40 4.13
CA ILE A 184 -20.73 2.84 3.85
C ILE A 184 -19.36 3.41 3.54
N PHE A 185 -19.18 3.87 2.31
CA PHE A 185 -17.95 4.49 1.86
C PHE A 185 -17.95 5.99 2.15
N VAL A 186 -16.90 6.46 2.81
CA VAL A 186 -16.73 7.85 3.28
C VAL A 186 -15.52 8.47 2.58
N TYR A 187 -15.64 9.72 2.14
CA TYR A 187 -14.61 10.43 1.37
C TYR A 187 -14.14 11.67 2.13
N PRO A 188 -13.24 11.54 3.11
CA PRO A 188 -12.69 12.68 3.85
C PRO A 188 -11.76 13.52 2.97
N ASP A 189 -11.50 14.76 3.38
CA ASP A 189 -10.36 15.51 2.84
C ASP A 189 -9.05 14.86 3.31
N THR A 190 -8.29 14.33 2.36
CA THR A 190 -7.03 13.62 2.64
C THR A 190 -5.86 14.55 2.91
N ASN A 191 -5.97 15.85 2.63
CA ASN A 191 -4.88 16.80 2.82
C ASN A 191 -4.41 16.88 4.28
N GLU A 192 -5.36 16.91 5.23
CA GLU A 192 -5.02 16.92 6.65
C GLU A 192 -4.17 15.71 7.06
N PHE A 193 -4.54 14.52 6.63
CA PHE A 193 -3.79 13.29 6.93
C PHE A 193 -2.41 13.30 6.26
N ARG A 194 -2.33 13.77 5.01
CA ARG A 194 -1.09 13.92 4.26
C ARG A 194 -0.13 14.88 4.97
N GLU A 195 -0.59 16.07 5.34
CA GLU A 195 0.20 17.07 6.05
C GLU A 195 0.76 16.52 7.37
N LYS A 196 -0.06 15.79 8.13
CA LYS A 196 0.38 15.16 9.38
C LYS A 196 1.45 14.07 9.14
N CYS A 197 1.38 13.34 8.04
CA CYS A 197 2.35 12.29 7.68
C CYS A 197 3.60 12.83 6.95
N GLN A 198 3.60 14.09 6.49
CA GLN A 198 4.74 14.66 5.74
C GLN A 198 6.09 14.53 6.48
N PRO A 199 6.20 14.78 7.81
CA PRO A 199 7.47 14.60 8.52
C PRO A 199 7.98 13.16 8.50
N LEU A 200 7.08 12.17 8.47
CA LEU A 200 7.46 10.76 8.34
C LEU A 200 7.97 10.46 6.93
N LEU A 201 7.27 10.95 5.92
CA LEU A 201 7.68 10.80 4.51
C LEU A 201 9.06 11.45 4.28
N ASP A 202 9.27 12.67 4.78
CA ASP A 202 10.54 13.38 4.70
C ASP A 202 11.67 12.62 5.39
N SER A 203 11.40 12.04 6.56
CA SER A 203 12.37 11.22 7.30
C SER A 203 12.78 9.98 6.49
N ILE A 204 11.84 9.32 5.82
CA ILE A 204 12.09 8.14 4.98
C ILE A 204 12.87 8.56 3.72
N ALA A 205 12.46 9.63 3.06
CA ALA A 205 13.10 10.14 1.85
C ALA A 205 14.56 10.53 2.07
N ASN A 206 14.90 11.06 3.25
CA ASN A 206 16.25 11.52 3.58
C ASN A 206 17.13 10.47 4.27
N GLN A 207 16.75 9.18 4.28
CA GLN A 207 17.60 8.12 4.89
C GLN A 207 18.89 7.86 4.11
N SER A 208 18.92 8.12 2.81
CA SER A 208 20.09 7.97 1.94
C SER A 208 19.93 8.80 0.67
N ASP A 209 21.03 9.01 -0.07
CA ASP A 209 20.99 9.67 -1.37
C ASP A 209 20.07 8.91 -2.36
N MET A 210 20.07 7.57 -2.31
CA MET A 210 19.22 6.72 -3.15
C MET A 210 17.72 6.94 -2.84
N THR A 211 17.33 6.96 -1.56
CA THR A 211 15.94 7.18 -1.17
C THR A 211 15.46 8.58 -1.55
N LYS A 212 16.35 9.57 -1.43
CA LYS A 212 16.07 10.95 -1.82
C LYS A 212 15.91 11.09 -3.34
N ASP A 213 16.76 10.45 -4.12
CA ASP A 213 16.67 10.45 -5.59
C ASP A 213 15.35 9.79 -6.04
N ILE A 214 15.01 8.63 -5.48
CA ILE A 214 13.74 7.95 -5.75
C ILE A 214 12.55 8.85 -5.40
N TYR A 215 12.56 9.47 -4.22
CA TYR A 215 11.48 10.37 -3.81
C TYR A 215 11.29 11.52 -4.82
N ASN A 216 12.38 12.17 -5.22
CA ASN A 216 12.34 13.26 -6.19
C ASN A 216 11.81 12.81 -7.56
N LYS A 217 12.23 11.63 -8.04
CA LYS A 217 11.77 11.06 -9.30
C LYS A 217 10.29 10.67 -9.24
N VAL A 218 9.83 10.11 -8.14
CA VAL A 218 8.40 9.80 -7.93
C VAL A 218 7.58 11.09 -7.91
N GLU A 219 8.00 12.11 -7.15
CA GLU A 219 7.28 13.39 -7.10
C GLU A 219 7.20 14.08 -8.48
N ALA A 220 8.22 13.95 -9.31
CA ALA A 220 8.20 14.52 -10.67
C ALA A 220 7.12 13.89 -11.57
N LEU A 221 6.69 12.66 -11.30
CA LEU A 221 5.65 11.94 -12.05
C LEU A 221 4.23 12.15 -11.49
N ARG A 222 4.08 12.98 -10.44
CA ARG A 222 2.80 13.09 -9.70
C ARG A 222 1.65 13.67 -10.51
N ASP A 223 1.95 14.61 -11.40
CA ASP A 223 0.97 15.37 -12.19
C ASP A 223 0.92 14.96 -13.66
N GLU A 224 1.64 13.90 -14.02
CA GLU A 224 1.56 13.26 -15.34
C GLU A 224 0.42 12.24 -15.36
#